data_100b627372ac2d5fbb0356ff1675cfaa
#
_entry.id   100b627372ac2d5fbb0356ff1675cfaa
#
_cell.length_a   1.000
_cell.length_b   1.000
_cell.length_c   1.000
_cell.angle_alpha   90.00
_cell.angle_beta   90.00
_cell.angle_gamma   90.00
#
_symmetry.space_group_name_H-M   'P 1'
#
loop_
_entity.id
_entity.type
_entity.pdbx_description
1 polymer ?
#
loop_
_entity_poly.entity_id
_entity_poly.type
_entity_poly.pdbx_seq_one_letter_code
_entity_poly.pdbx_strand_id
1 'polypeptide(L)'
;MKITKLSAALLVLIPAISLPVSALQVGQGLVTFNGEVVTDTCTIENDNLVVLLPTVSSKSMQTAGIEAGIRNFNIKVKDCPDSFKKVQAHFEPLGSIGTGEINYKTWNLVNDYSATSGTTNAATNVEVRLFNSDHTQIRPGDTGAEVDVVNGAATMTYAGGYYSTGAVGAGMVSAHIVYTLAYP
;
A
#
# COMPACT_ATOMS: atom_id res chain seq x y z
N MET A 1 67.07 3.15 67.60
CA MET A 1 66.58 2.04 66.75
C MET A 1 65.39 2.60 65.96
N LYS A 2 65.58 3.01 64.66
CA LYS A 2 64.59 3.64 63.79
C LYS A 2 64.06 2.59 62.83
N ILE A 3 62.76 2.30 62.90
CA ILE A 3 62.12 1.36 62.03
C ILE A 3 61.46 2.18 60.88
N THR A 4 62.00 2.10 59.66
CA THR A 4 61.45 2.71 58.46
C THR A 4 60.32 1.81 57.88
N LYS A 5 59.12 2.37 57.80
CA LYS A 5 57.98 1.70 57.16
C LYS A 5 58.09 1.89 55.63
N LEU A 6 58.23 0.79 54.91
CA LEU A 6 58.17 0.75 53.42
C LEU A 6 56.71 0.59 53.02
N SER A 7 56.11 1.63 52.37
CA SER A 7 54.77 1.56 51.80
C SER A 7 54.89 1.07 50.32
N ALA A 8 54.45 -0.14 50.10
CA ALA A 8 54.33 -0.66 48.73
C ALA A 8 53.06 -0.11 48.05
N ALA A 9 53.22 0.73 47.03
CA ALA A 9 52.12 1.20 46.19
C ALA A 9 51.81 0.13 45.10
N LEU A 10 50.66 -0.48 45.21
CA LEU A 10 50.14 -1.45 44.21
C LEU A 10 49.55 -0.70 43.04
N LEU A 11 50.28 -0.68 41.89
CA LEU A 11 49.80 -0.10 40.61
C LEU A 11 48.89 -1.13 39.96
N VAL A 12 47.59 -0.89 39.97
CA VAL A 12 46.59 -1.68 39.22
C VAL A 12 46.60 -1.24 37.75
N LEU A 13 47.17 -2.04 36.87
CA LEU A 13 47.09 -1.89 35.43
C LEU A 13 45.67 -2.36 34.97
N ILE A 14 44.78 -1.43 34.61
CA ILE A 14 43.49 -1.74 33.99
C ILE A 14 43.74 -1.91 32.47
N PRO A 15 43.54 -3.09 31.89
CA PRO A 15 43.59 -3.22 30.43
C PRO A 15 42.46 -2.47 29.79
N ALA A 16 42.76 -1.48 28.96
CA ALA A 16 41.76 -0.79 28.09
C ALA A 16 41.27 -1.78 27.05
N ILE A 17 40.06 -2.31 27.22
CA ILE A 17 39.39 -3.11 26.20
C ILE A 17 38.88 -2.13 25.13
N SER A 18 39.62 -1.98 24.05
CA SER A 18 39.18 -1.26 22.86
C SER A 18 38.20 -2.14 22.10
N LEU A 19 36.88 -1.83 22.15
CA LEU A 19 35.87 -2.41 21.32
C LEU A 19 36.08 -1.91 19.88
N PRO A 20 36.08 -2.79 18.87
CA PRO A 20 36.17 -2.35 17.49
C PRO A 20 34.90 -1.58 17.13
N VAL A 21 35.00 -0.29 16.94
CA VAL A 21 33.97 0.51 16.29
C VAL A 21 34.07 0.23 14.81
N SER A 22 33.14 -0.57 14.27
CA SER A 22 33.02 -0.75 12.83
C SER A 22 32.54 0.56 12.20
N ALA A 23 33.47 1.36 11.72
CA ALA A 23 33.14 2.54 10.92
C ALA A 23 32.76 2.07 9.51
N LEU A 24 31.58 2.49 9.03
CA LEU A 24 31.18 2.30 7.63
C LEU A 24 32.17 3.00 6.70
N GLN A 25 32.58 2.33 5.63
CA GLN A 25 33.49 2.90 4.64
C GLN A 25 32.79 3.97 3.79
N VAL A 26 33.58 4.86 3.19
CA VAL A 26 33.07 5.88 2.26
C VAL A 26 32.34 5.21 1.09
N GLY A 27 31.08 5.60 0.84
CA GLY A 27 30.22 5.00 -0.18
C GLY A 27 29.40 3.79 0.29
N GLN A 28 29.51 3.39 1.56
CA GLN A 28 28.66 2.36 2.18
C GLN A 28 27.62 3.00 3.08
N GLY A 29 26.41 2.45 3.05
CA GLY A 29 25.29 2.81 3.93
C GLY A 29 24.68 1.56 4.55
N LEU A 30 24.09 1.70 5.73
CA LEU A 30 23.33 0.65 6.42
C LEU A 30 21.84 0.95 6.21
N VAL A 31 21.11 -0.06 5.74
CA VAL A 31 19.64 -0.05 5.73
C VAL A 31 19.16 -1.10 6.74
N THR A 32 18.37 -0.67 7.70
CA THR A 32 17.82 -1.56 8.71
C THR A 32 16.32 -1.68 8.48
N PHE A 33 15.82 -2.91 8.37
CA PHE A 33 14.40 -3.21 8.29
C PHE A 33 13.93 -3.70 9.66
N ASN A 34 12.91 -3.07 10.20
CA ASN A 34 12.23 -3.50 11.42
C ASN A 34 10.77 -3.72 11.07
N GLY A 35 10.15 -4.74 11.64
CA GLY A 35 8.74 -5.07 11.43
C GLY A 35 8.24 -5.97 12.54
N GLU A 36 6.94 -6.02 12.68
CA GLU A 36 6.23 -6.92 13.59
C GLU A 36 5.26 -7.79 12.79
N VAL A 37 5.17 -9.06 13.14
CA VAL A 37 4.20 -10.00 12.57
C VAL A 37 3.23 -10.35 13.69
N VAL A 38 1.96 -10.13 13.46
CA VAL A 38 0.89 -10.38 14.43
C VAL A 38 0.10 -11.63 14.03
N THR A 39 -0.48 -12.32 15.01
CA THR A 39 -1.31 -13.52 14.79
C THR A 39 -2.77 -13.18 14.53
N ASP A 40 -3.22 -12.02 15.03
CA ASP A 40 -4.62 -11.61 14.98
C ASP A 40 -4.79 -10.50 13.93
N THR A 41 -5.98 -10.41 13.36
CA THR A 41 -6.36 -9.40 12.37
C THR A 41 -7.85 -9.04 12.53
N CYS A 42 -8.27 -7.90 12.00
CA CYS A 42 -9.69 -7.62 11.84
C CYS A 42 -10.32 -8.59 10.83
N THR A 43 -11.61 -8.86 10.97
CA THR A 43 -12.41 -9.62 10.00
C THR A 43 -12.94 -8.69 8.91
N ILE A 44 -12.66 -8.96 7.65
CA ILE A 44 -13.23 -8.23 6.50
C ILE A 44 -14.69 -8.66 6.34
N GLU A 45 -15.64 -7.72 6.29
CA GLU A 45 -17.06 -8.04 6.15
C GLU A 45 -17.44 -8.56 4.75
N ASN A 46 -16.80 -8.04 3.71
CA ASN A 46 -17.00 -8.46 2.32
C ASN A 46 -15.67 -8.51 1.59
N ASP A 47 -15.15 -9.69 1.40
CA ASP A 47 -13.86 -9.97 0.76
C ASP A 47 -13.93 -9.97 -0.78
N ASN A 48 -15.13 -9.92 -1.36
CA ASN A 48 -15.36 -9.83 -2.80
C ASN A 48 -16.19 -8.58 -3.14
N LEU A 49 -15.53 -7.42 -3.09
CA LEU A 49 -16.18 -6.12 -3.30
C LEU A 49 -16.26 -5.79 -4.78
N VAL A 50 -17.46 -5.61 -5.30
CA VAL A 50 -17.72 -5.17 -6.67
C VAL A 50 -18.10 -3.69 -6.68
N VAL A 51 -17.30 -2.86 -7.37
CA VAL A 51 -17.55 -1.42 -7.54
C VAL A 51 -18.08 -1.16 -8.94
N LEU A 52 -19.35 -0.79 -9.05
CA LEU A 52 -19.96 -0.45 -10.34
C LEU A 52 -19.69 1.02 -10.68
N LEU A 53 -18.82 1.25 -11.66
CA LEU A 53 -18.56 2.60 -12.18
C LEU A 53 -19.72 3.07 -13.07
N PRO A 54 -20.08 4.36 -13.03
CA PRO A 54 -21.15 4.89 -13.85
C PRO A 54 -20.77 4.89 -15.35
N THR A 55 -21.75 4.74 -16.22
CA THR A 55 -21.53 4.88 -17.66
C THR A 55 -21.15 6.33 -17.98
N VAL A 56 -20.05 6.50 -18.72
CA VAL A 56 -19.57 7.80 -19.20
C VAL A 56 -19.48 7.84 -20.73
N SER A 57 -19.59 9.03 -21.31
CA SER A 57 -19.42 9.18 -22.76
C SER A 57 -17.94 9.17 -23.13
N SER A 58 -17.54 8.35 -24.08
CA SER A 58 -16.19 8.38 -24.64
C SER A 58 -15.82 9.74 -25.25
N LYS A 59 -16.82 10.51 -25.70
CA LYS A 59 -16.62 11.86 -26.23
C LYS A 59 -16.09 12.85 -25.20
N SER A 60 -16.34 12.62 -23.91
CA SER A 60 -15.79 13.46 -22.82
C SER A 60 -14.37 13.08 -22.44
N MET A 61 -13.83 12.00 -23.01
CA MET A 61 -12.51 11.44 -22.66
C MET A 61 -11.60 11.29 -23.89
N GLN A 62 -11.51 12.34 -24.72
CA GLN A 62 -10.80 12.28 -26.00
C GLN A 62 -9.32 12.64 -25.92
N THR A 63 -8.83 13.06 -24.75
CA THR A 63 -7.41 13.38 -24.50
C THR A 63 -6.91 12.58 -23.30
N ALA A 64 -5.62 12.30 -23.28
CA ALA A 64 -5.00 11.65 -22.10
C ALA A 64 -5.10 12.53 -20.86
N GLY A 65 -5.24 11.90 -19.69
CA GLY A 65 -5.25 12.58 -18.39
C GLY A 65 -6.65 12.97 -17.90
N ILE A 66 -7.71 12.65 -18.63
CA ILE A 66 -9.09 12.92 -18.16
C ILE A 66 -9.52 11.84 -17.16
N GLU A 67 -10.00 12.27 -16.03
CA GLU A 67 -10.62 11.43 -15.00
C GLU A 67 -12.15 11.56 -15.08
N ALA A 68 -12.87 10.44 -14.99
CA ALA A 68 -14.33 10.44 -15.09
C ALA A 68 -14.94 9.28 -14.30
N GLY A 69 -16.22 9.40 -13.98
CA GLY A 69 -16.98 8.31 -13.39
C GLY A 69 -16.46 7.84 -12.04
N ILE A 70 -15.88 8.74 -11.25
CA ILE A 70 -15.34 8.40 -9.93
C ILE A 70 -16.46 7.94 -9.00
N ARG A 71 -16.26 6.79 -8.35
CA ARG A 71 -17.19 6.18 -7.42
C ARG A 71 -16.49 5.79 -6.13
N ASN A 72 -17.01 6.23 -5.01
CA ASN A 72 -16.53 5.79 -3.69
C ASN A 72 -16.96 4.36 -3.42
N PHE A 73 -16.11 3.64 -2.68
CA PHE A 73 -16.40 2.32 -2.13
C PHE A 73 -15.85 2.22 -0.70
N ASN A 74 -16.42 1.31 0.07
CA ASN A 74 -16.09 1.13 1.48
C ASN A 74 -15.57 -0.29 1.72
N ILE A 75 -14.42 -0.38 2.34
CA ILE A 75 -13.91 -1.61 2.94
C ILE A 75 -14.27 -1.56 4.42
N LYS A 76 -15.12 -2.48 4.86
CA LYS A 76 -15.57 -2.57 6.25
C LYS A 76 -14.90 -3.73 6.95
N VAL A 77 -14.46 -3.49 8.17
CA VAL A 77 -13.87 -4.49 9.05
C VAL A 77 -14.54 -4.48 10.42
N LYS A 78 -14.54 -5.63 11.05
CA LYS A 78 -15.11 -5.87 12.38
C LYS A 78 -14.22 -6.83 13.16
N ASP A 79 -14.59 -7.08 14.41
CA ASP A 79 -13.90 -8.01 15.31
C ASP A 79 -12.40 -7.69 15.41
N CYS A 80 -12.05 -6.40 15.33
CA CYS A 80 -10.67 -5.97 15.45
C CYS A 80 -10.19 -6.13 16.90
N PRO A 81 -8.99 -6.71 17.12
CA PRO A 81 -8.35 -6.76 18.43
C PRO A 81 -8.18 -5.36 19.05
N ASP A 82 -8.30 -5.25 20.36
CA ASP A 82 -8.18 -3.98 21.10
C ASP A 82 -6.79 -3.32 20.96
N SER A 83 -5.77 -4.08 20.58
CA SER A 83 -4.42 -3.60 20.29
C SER A 83 -4.37 -2.71 19.05
N PHE A 84 -5.23 -2.94 18.08
CA PHE A 84 -5.26 -2.18 16.83
C PHE A 84 -6.11 -0.92 17.00
N LYS A 85 -5.44 0.22 16.94
CA LYS A 85 -6.11 1.53 17.05
C LYS A 85 -6.47 2.10 15.70
N LYS A 86 -5.75 1.70 14.65
CA LYS A 86 -5.94 2.14 13.29
C LYS A 86 -5.85 0.97 12.32
N VAL A 87 -6.46 1.13 11.15
CA VAL A 87 -6.40 0.17 10.05
C VAL A 87 -6.42 0.91 8.72
N GLN A 88 -5.76 0.34 7.73
CA GLN A 88 -5.68 0.85 6.37
C GLN A 88 -5.61 -0.33 5.38
N ALA A 89 -5.94 -0.10 4.13
CA ALA A 89 -5.80 -1.11 3.07
C ALA A 89 -4.51 -0.87 2.28
N HIS A 90 -3.68 -1.89 2.18
CA HIS A 90 -2.53 -1.93 1.28
C HIS A 90 -2.97 -2.58 -0.03
N PHE A 91 -2.82 -1.87 -1.16
CA PHE A 91 -3.32 -2.32 -2.46
C PHE A 91 -2.19 -2.96 -3.27
N GLU A 92 -2.33 -4.23 -3.57
CA GLU A 92 -1.32 -5.01 -4.27
C GLU A 92 -1.79 -5.43 -5.66
N PRO A 93 -0.87 -5.47 -6.67
CA PRO A 93 -1.19 -6.06 -7.95
C PRO A 93 -1.50 -7.55 -7.77
N LEU A 94 -2.45 -8.07 -8.53
CA LEU A 94 -2.91 -9.48 -8.43
C LEU A 94 -1.82 -10.52 -8.76
N GLY A 95 -0.62 -10.15 -9.13
CA GLY A 95 0.48 -11.08 -9.45
C GLY A 95 0.02 -12.20 -10.39
N SER A 96 0.39 -13.45 -10.06
CA SER A 96 0.10 -14.63 -10.91
C SER A 96 -1.34 -15.17 -10.83
N ILE A 97 -2.25 -14.58 -10.05
CA ILE A 97 -3.58 -15.14 -9.77
C ILE A 97 -4.67 -14.53 -10.66
N GLY A 98 -4.37 -13.50 -11.41
CA GLY A 98 -5.36 -12.86 -12.27
C GLY A 98 -4.77 -11.74 -13.09
N THR A 99 -5.54 -11.26 -14.00
CA THR A 99 -5.17 -10.36 -15.08
C THR A 99 -5.03 -8.89 -14.66
N GLY A 100 -4.83 -8.58 -13.38
CA GLY A 100 -4.65 -7.21 -12.91
C GLY A 100 -3.30 -6.62 -13.35
N GLU A 101 -3.16 -6.27 -14.62
CA GLU A 101 -1.98 -5.55 -15.09
C GLU A 101 -1.98 -4.09 -14.62
N ILE A 102 -0.77 -3.59 -14.35
CA ILE A 102 -0.53 -2.21 -14.00
C ILE A 102 0.20 -1.51 -15.14
N ASN A 103 -0.27 -0.35 -15.51
CA ASN A 103 0.50 0.55 -16.33
C ASN A 103 1.46 1.37 -15.45
N TYR A 104 2.73 0.99 -15.39
CA TYR A 104 3.76 1.65 -14.57
C TYR A 104 4.11 3.08 -15.00
N LYS A 105 3.55 3.60 -16.10
CA LYS A 105 3.67 5.02 -16.48
C LYS A 105 2.62 5.89 -15.79
N THR A 106 1.42 5.37 -15.63
CA THR A 106 0.27 6.07 -15.02
C THR A 106 0.00 5.60 -13.60
N TRP A 107 0.51 4.43 -13.22
CA TRP A 107 0.22 3.72 -11.96
C TRP A 107 -1.27 3.42 -11.79
N ASN A 108 -1.93 3.12 -12.90
CA ASN A 108 -3.34 2.72 -12.93
C ASN A 108 -3.48 1.24 -13.24
N LEU A 109 -4.67 0.71 -13.00
CA LEU A 109 -5.05 -0.64 -13.39
C LEU A 109 -5.45 -0.64 -14.87
N VAL A 110 -4.85 -1.52 -15.64
CA VAL A 110 -5.18 -1.70 -17.06
C VAL A 110 -6.59 -2.30 -17.19
N ASN A 111 -7.34 -1.90 -18.23
CA ASN A 111 -8.60 -2.53 -18.56
C ASN A 111 -8.35 -3.97 -19.03
N ASP A 112 -8.70 -4.95 -18.21
CA ASP A 112 -8.54 -6.38 -18.46
C ASP A 112 -9.83 -7.07 -18.94
N TYR A 113 -10.85 -6.28 -19.32
CA TYR A 113 -12.09 -6.84 -19.83
C TYR A 113 -11.85 -7.73 -21.05
N SER A 114 -12.22 -8.99 -20.92
CA SER A 114 -12.15 -9.96 -22.01
C SER A 114 -13.55 -10.18 -22.57
N ALA A 115 -13.74 -9.79 -23.84
CA ALA A 115 -15.00 -10.04 -24.53
C ALA A 115 -15.19 -11.54 -24.79
N THR A 116 -16.30 -12.08 -24.31
CA THR A 116 -16.77 -13.40 -24.78
C THR A 116 -17.40 -13.24 -26.17
N SER A 117 -17.26 -14.23 -27.05
CA SER A 117 -17.78 -14.17 -28.43
C SER A 117 -19.24 -13.68 -28.46
N GLY A 118 -19.51 -12.63 -29.27
CA GLY A 118 -20.82 -12.02 -29.41
C GLY A 118 -21.20 -10.94 -28.40
N THR A 119 -20.27 -10.54 -27.52
CA THR A 119 -20.49 -9.49 -26.52
C THR A 119 -19.83 -8.16 -26.91
N THR A 120 -20.08 -7.12 -26.11
CA THR A 120 -19.48 -5.79 -26.25
C THR A 120 -17.95 -5.88 -26.15
N ASN A 121 -17.24 -5.15 -27.01
CA ASN A 121 -15.78 -5.08 -26.97
C ASN A 121 -15.26 -4.36 -25.73
N ALA A 122 -14.00 -4.60 -25.39
CA ALA A 122 -13.30 -3.81 -24.37
C ALA A 122 -13.15 -2.35 -24.82
N ALA A 123 -13.32 -1.42 -23.91
CA ALA A 123 -12.98 -0.02 -24.14
C ALA A 123 -11.46 0.13 -24.32
N THR A 124 -11.05 1.03 -25.23
CA THR A 124 -9.63 1.28 -25.52
C THR A 124 -9.17 2.61 -24.92
N ASN A 125 -7.87 2.72 -24.62
CA ASN A 125 -7.26 3.92 -24.06
C ASN A 125 -7.90 4.39 -22.74
N VAL A 126 -8.36 3.45 -21.93
CA VAL A 126 -8.95 3.69 -20.61
C VAL A 126 -8.36 2.74 -19.58
N GLU A 127 -8.12 3.24 -18.40
CA GLU A 127 -7.61 2.55 -17.22
C GLU A 127 -8.52 2.86 -16.04
N VAL A 128 -8.35 2.12 -14.94
CA VAL A 128 -8.99 2.43 -13.66
C VAL A 128 -7.95 2.97 -12.70
N ARG A 129 -8.21 4.16 -12.16
CA ARG A 129 -7.38 4.82 -11.15
C ARG A 129 -8.03 4.68 -9.78
N LEU A 130 -7.20 4.40 -8.77
CA LEU A 130 -7.60 4.35 -7.37
C LEU A 130 -7.27 5.67 -6.67
N PHE A 131 -8.10 6.04 -5.70
CA PHE A 131 -7.96 7.26 -4.93
C PHE A 131 -8.26 7.02 -3.45
N ASN A 132 -7.63 7.80 -2.60
CA ASN A 132 -8.09 8.06 -1.25
C ASN A 132 -9.39 8.90 -1.27
N SER A 133 -10.03 9.04 -0.12
CA SER A 133 -11.24 9.87 0.02
C SER A 133 -11.01 11.36 -0.27
N ASP A 134 -9.77 11.84 -0.21
CA ASP A 134 -9.35 13.21 -0.53
C ASP A 134 -8.97 13.40 -2.02
N HIS A 135 -9.22 12.40 -2.86
CA HIS A 135 -8.85 12.36 -4.28
C HIS A 135 -7.36 12.29 -4.57
N THR A 136 -6.50 12.01 -3.60
CA THR A 136 -5.11 11.68 -3.88
C THR A 136 -5.02 10.28 -4.50
N GLN A 137 -4.21 10.11 -5.56
CA GLN A 137 -4.04 8.81 -6.21
C GLN A 137 -3.40 7.80 -5.26
N ILE A 138 -3.96 6.60 -5.22
CA ILE A 138 -3.33 5.40 -4.64
C ILE A 138 -2.71 4.61 -5.79
N ARG A 139 -1.41 4.38 -5.75
CA ARG A 139 -0.73 3.54 -6.72
C ARG A 139 -0.77 2.08 -6.26
N PRO A 140 -0.92 1.12 -7.13
CA PRO A 140 -0.70 -0.28 -6.77
C PRO A 140 0.70 -0.47 -6.13
N GLY A 141 0.73 -1.06 -4.94
CA GLY A 141 1.89 -1.10 -4.06
C GLY A 141 1.87 -0.07 -2.93
N ASP A 142 0.98 0.92 -2.98
CA ASP A 142 0.80 1.90 -1.91
C ASP A 142 -0.24 1.42 -0.89
N THR A 143 -0.18 2.02 0.29
CA THR A 143 -1.19 1.89 1.33
C THR A 143 -2.09 3.13 1.29
N GLY A 144 -3.41 2.90 1.34
CA GLY A 144 -4.38 3.98 1.38
C GLY A 144 -4.44 4.68 2.74
N ALA A 145 -5.25 5.72 2.85
CA ALA A 145 -5.41 6.47 4.09
C ALA A 145 -5.91 5.58 5.24
N GLU A 146 -5.33 5.78 6.41
CA GLU A 146 -5.71 5.08 7.64
C GLU A 146 -7.00 5.63 8.23
N VAL A 147 -7.72 4.79 8.98
CA VAL A 147 -8.89 5.16 9.78
C VAL A 147 -8.78 4.59 11.19
N ASP A 148 -9.44 5.23 12.14
CA ASP A 148 -9.49 4.75 13.52
C ASP A 148 -10.39 3.52 13.64
N VAL A 149 -9.96 2.56 14.47
CA VAL A 149 -10.79 1.42 14.90
C VAL A 149 -11.57 1.86 16.13
N VAL A 150 -12.90 1.85 16.02
CA VAL A 150 -13.81 2.23 17.11
C VAL A 150 -14.71 1.06 17.46
N ASN A 151 -14.69 0.65 18.72
CA ASN A 151 -15.48 -0.49 19.22
C ASN A 151 -15.26 -1.78 18.42
N GLY A 152 -14.00 -2.05 18.02
CA GLY A 152 -13.62 -3.24 17.26
C GLY A 152 -14.04 -3.23 15.79
N ALA A 153 -14.40 -2.08 15.22
CA ALA A 153 -14.83 -1.95 13.83
C ALA A 153 -14.25 -0.70 13.16
N ALA A 154 -14.12 -0.72 11.84
CA ALA A 154 -13.73 0.44 11.05
C ALA A 154 -14.32 0.39 9.64
N THR A 155 -14.42 1.56 9.01
CA THR A 155 -14.84 1.70 7.60
C THR A 155 -13.83 2.57 6.88
N MET A 156 -13.08 1.97 5.98
CA MET A 156 -12.13 2.66 5.09
C MET A 156 -12.86 3.06 3.82
N THR A 157 -12.81 4.34 3.45
CA THR A 157 -13.45 4.86 2.23
C THR A 157 -12.38 5.23 1.20
N TYR A 158 -12.47 4.61 0.04
CA TYR A 158 -11.62 4.86 -1.12
C TYR A 158 -12.49 5.14 -2.34
N ALA A 159 -11.88 5.45 -3.48
CA ALA A 159 -12.60 5.61 -4.73
C ALA A 159 -11.87 4.97 -5.90
N GLY A 160 -12.62 4.64 -6.95
CA GLY A 160 -12.11 4.22 -8.24
C GLY A 160 -12.80 4.99 -9.35
N GLY A 161 -12.12 5.22 -10.46
CA GLY A 161 -12.68 5.93 -11.59
C GLY A 161 -11.89 5.68 -12.87
N TYR A 162 -12.49 6.06 -13.99
CA TYR A 162 -11.85 5.97 -15.31
C TYR A 162 -10.74 7.01 -15.43
N TYR A 163 -9.67 6.62 -16.11
CA TYR A 163 -8.57 7.49 -16.51
C TYR A 163 -8.25 7.25 -17.99
N SER A 164 -8.21 8.31 -18.78
CA SER A 164 -7.89 8.22 -20.21
C SER A 164 -6.38 8.27 -20.47
N THR A 165 -5.88 7.37 -21.30
CA THR A 165 -4.49 7.38 -21.79
C THR A 165 -4.36 7.95 -23.21
N GLY A 166 -5.49 8.31 -23.82
CA GLY A 166 -5.64 8.89 -25.16
C GLY A 166 -7.11 9.05 -25.47
N ALA A 167 -7.46 9.13 -26.75
CA ALA A 167 -8.86 9.15 -27.19
C ALA A 167 -9.52 7.80 -26.84
N VAL A 168 -10.49 7.83 -25.91
CA VAL A 168 -11.15 6.62 -25.41
C VAL A 168 -12.12 6.07 -26.45
N GLY A 169 -11.95 4.80 -26.79
CA GLY A 169 -12.93 4.03 -27.58
C GLY A 169 -14.00 3.42 -26.67
N ALA A 170 -15.25 3.43 -27.13
CA ALA A 170 -16.37 2.89 -26.39
C ALA A 170 -16.25 1.37 -26.19
N GLY A 171 -16.66 0.87 -25.03
CA GLY A 171 -16.62 -0.54 -24.68
C GLY A 171 -16.81 -0.76 -23.20
N MET A 172 -16.57 -1.98 -22.77
CA MET A 172 -16.60 -2.38 -21.36
C MET A 172 -15.25 -2.18 -20.68
N VAL A 173 -15.29 -1.92 -19.39
CA VAL A 173 -14.10 -1.78 -18.54
C VAL A 173 -14.23 -2.73 -17.35
N SER A 174 -13.18 -3.49 -17.11
CA SER A 174 -12.98 -4.31 -15.92
C SER A 174 -11.55 -4.13 -15.46
N ALA A 175 -11.34 -4.07 -14.14
CA ALA A 175 -10.01 -4.04 -13.57
C ALA A 175 -10.07 -4.63 -12.16
N HIS A 176 -8.99 -5.26 -11.73
CA HIS A 176 -8.91 -5.99 -10.47
C HIS A 176 -7.68 -5.58 -9.68
N ILE A 177 -7.83 -5.53 -8.37
CA ILE A 177 -6.73 -5.32 -7.43
C ILE A 177 -7.01 -6.11 -6.15
N VAL A 178 -5.98 -6.64 -5.54
CA VAL A 178 -6.06 -7.23 -4.19
C VAL A 178 -5.73 -6.16 -3.16
N TYR A 179 -6.29 -6.30 -1.99
CA TYR A 179 -5.86 -5.52 -0.83
C TYR A 179 -5.62 -6.42 0.37
N THR A 180 -4.69 -6.02 1.22
CA THR A 180 -4.44 -6.60 2.53
C THR A 180 -4.64 -5.54 3.60
N LEU A 181 -5.03 -5.96 4.81
CA LEU A 181 -5.14 -5.02 5.93
C LEU A 181 -3.75 -4.74 6.50
N ALA A 182 -3.46 -3.47 6.73
CA ALA A 182 -2.24 -3.01 7.37
C ALA A 182 -2.58 -2.22 8.64
N TYR A 183 -1.76 -2.39 9.67
CA TYR A 183 -1.92 -1.79 10.99
C TYR A 183 -0.70 -0.93 11.28
N PRO A 184 -0.83 0.42 11.26
CA PRO A 184 0.28 1.36 11.54
C PRO A 184 0.64 1.42 13.02
#